data_987326630e86d9f02566bb9f2d6f85f0
#
_entry.id   987326630e86d9f02566bb9f2d6f85f0
#
_cell.length_a   1.000
_cell.length_b   1.000
_cell.length_c   1.000
_cell.angle_alpha   90.00
_cell.angle_beta   90.00
_cell.angle_gamma   90.00
#
_symmetry.space_group_name_H-M   'P 1'
#
loop_
_entity.id
_entity.type
_entity.pdbx_description
1 polymer ?
#
loop_
_entity_poly.entity_id
_entity_poly.type
_entity_poly.pdbx_seq_one_letter_code
_entity_poly.pdbx_strand_id
1 'polypeptide(L)'
;MAANGTPLLELEGVSKRFGPVQALDRVDFAVHAGEVIGLVGDNGAGKSTLVKAIAGIHSADEGTIRFEGEEVRIKGPQDATELGIATVYQDLALCDNLDVVANLFLGREQVSTGPGQVSRQLDEVKMEHETADLLSNLAVTIPSLRSEVGTLSGGQRQQVAVARSLLGEPKVVLLDEPTAALGVPQTKQVLELIRRLRERDLGVVVISHNLADVFAVADRVFVLRLGRAAGEFKAEETTEEHVVGAITGLGNGGERDQQAEEGDKS
;
A
#
# COMPACT_ATOMS: atom_id res chain seq x y z
N MET A 1 -12.01 -5.72 -16.24
CA MET A 1 -11.10 -5.95 -17.39
C MET A 1 -9.78 -6.40 -16.84
N ALA A 2 -9.20 -7.53 -17.24
CA ALA A 2 -7.87 -7.92 -16.82
C ALA A 2 -6.88 -6.85 -17.31
N ALA A 3 -6.01 -6.37 -16.44
CA ALA A 3 -4.97 -5.41 -16.80
C ALA A 3 -4.00 -6.07 -17.81
N ASN A 4 -4.20 -5.78 -19.10
CA ASN A 4 -3.41 -6.26 -20.21
C ASN A 4 -2.20 -5.36 -20.44
N GLY A 5 -1.39 -5.10 -19.42
CA GLY A 5 -0.21 -4.25 -19.51
C GLY A 5 0.93 -4.78 -18.65
N THR A 6 2.13 -4.27 -18.90
CA THR A 6 3.29 -4.51 -18.03
C THR A 6 2.95 -4.05 -16.61
N PRO A 7 3.19 -4.86 -15.56
CA PRO A 7 2.99 -4.44 -14.18
C PRO A 7 3.82 -3.18 -13.86
N LEU A 8 3.29 -2.30 -13.01
CA LEU A 8 4.08 -1.22 -12.43
C LEU A 8 5.16 -1.76 -11.49
N LEU A 9 4.78 -2.74 -10.67
CA LEU A 9 5.68 -3.42 -9.75
C LEU A 9 5.49 -4.93 -9.90
N GLU A 10 6.59 -5.67 -10.02
CA GLU A 10 6.60 -7.12 -10.10
C GLU A 10 7.71 -7.69 -9.24
N LEU A 11 7.37 -8.70 -8.45
CA LEU A 11 8.27 -9.49 -7.63
C LEU A 11 8.26 -10.92 -8.16
N GLU A 12 9.41 -11.48 -8.46
CA GLU A 12 9.60 -12.85 -8.93
C GLU A 12 10.47 -13.62 -7.95
N GLY A 13 9.93 -14.64 -7.32
CA GLY A 13 10.63 -15.53 -6.41
C GLY A 13 11.24 -14.86 -5.19
N VAL A 14 10.65 -13.77 -4.71
CA VAL A 14 11.22 -12.97 -3.62
C VAL A 14 11.20 -13.75 -2.31
N SER A 15 12.38 -13.87 -1.70
CA SER A 15 12.59 -14.56 -0.43
C SER A 15 13.26 -13.65 0.60
N LYS A 16 12.91 -13.83 1.89
CA LYS A 16 13.48 -13.09 3.02
C LYS A 16 13.59 -13.95 4.26
N ARG A 17 14.78 -13.94 4.88
CA ARG A 17 15.07 -14.63 6.14
C ARG A 17 15.47 -13.65 7.23
N PHE A 18 15.08 -13.99 8.45
CA PHE A 18 15.58 -13.35 9.68
C PHE A 18 16.12 -14.44 10.60
N GLY A 19 17.43 -14.64 10.56
CA GLY A 19 18.06 -15.77 11.25
C GLY A 19 17.46 -17.11 10.81
N PRO A 20 16.89 -17.93 11.72
CA PRO A 20 16.27 -19.20 11.35
C PRO A 20 14.88 -19.07 10.73
N VAL A 21 14.26 -17.88 10.79
CA VAL A 21 12.88 -17.68 10.35
C VAL A 21 12.83 -17.30 8.89
N GLN A 22 12.16 -18.12 8.05
CA GLN A 22 11.81 -17.80 6.67
C GLN A 22 10.53 -16.95 6.69
N ALA A 23 10.66 -15.63 6.47
CA ALA A 23 9.53 -14.70 6.52
C ALA A 23 8.83 -14.58 5.16
N LEU A 24 9.58 -14.72 4.05
CA LEU A 24 9.05 -14.85 2.69
C LEU A 24 9.81 -15.98 1.99
N ASP A 25 9.11 -16.83 1.26
CA ASP A 25 9.64 -17.96 0.53
C ASP A 25 9.11 -18.00 -0.89
N ARG A 26 9.92 -17.50 -1.82
CA ARG A 26 9.66 -17.45 -3.27
C ARG A 26 8.28 -16.86 -3.61
N VAL A 27 8.04 -15.65 -3.14
CA VAL A 27 6.77 -14.94 -3.38
C VAL A 27 6.84 -14.25 -4.74
N ASP A 28 5.88 -14.55 -5.60
CA ASP A 28 5.57 -13.82 -6.81
C ASP A 28 4.39 -12.88 -6.51
N PHE A 29 4.53 -11.61 -6.89
CA PHE A 29 3.51 -10.59 -6.62
C PHE A 29 3.59 -9.50 -7.68
N ALA A 30 2.45 -9.03 -8.19
CA ALA A 30 2.43 -8.00 -9.20
C ALA A 30 1.33 -6.97 -8.94
N VAL A 31 1.61 -5.70 -9.26
CA VAL A 31 0.68 -4.56 -9.14
C VAL A 31 0.61 -3.84 -10.48
N HIS A 32 -0.60 -3.60 -10.98
CA HIS A 32 -0.82 -2.89 -12.24
C HIS A 32 -1.32 -1.45 -12.00
N ALA A 33 -1.23 -0.61 -13.05
CA ALA A 33 -1.80 0.72 -13.03
C ALA A 33 -3.33 0.65 -12.94
N GLY A 34 -3.93 1.55 -12.16
CA GLY A 34 -5.38 1.62 -11.98
C GLY A 34 -5.97 0.39 -11.27
N GLU A 35 -5.19 -0.30 -10.44
CA GLU A 35 -5.60 -1.50 -9.73
C GLU A 35 -5.48 -1.32 -8.22
N VAL A 36 -6.43 -1.88 -7.48
CA VAL A 36 -6.35 -2.07 -6.03
C VAL A 36 -6.18 -3.54 -5.71
N ILE A 37 -5.09 -3.89 -5.04
CA ILE A 37 -4.84 -5.26 -4.55
C ILE A 37 -4.98 -5.28 -3.03
N GLY A 38 -5.85 -6.15 -2.53
CA GLY A 38 -5.91 -6.48 -1.11
C GLY A 38 -4.86 -7.54 -0.75
N LEU A 39 -3.88 -7.18 0.07
CA LEU A 39 -2.90 -8.12 0.62
C LEU A 39 -3.38 -8.61 1.98
N VAL A 40 -3.82 -9.86 2.03
CA VAL A 40 -4.42 -10.46 3.22
C VAL A 40 -3.66 -11.70 3.70
N GLY A 41 -3.96 -12.14 4.91
CA GLY A 41 -3.32 -13.30 5.54
C GLY A 41 -3.30 -13.16 7.05
N ASP A 42 -3.00 -14.24 7.75
CA ASP A 42 -2.94 -14.25 9.22
C ASP A 42 -1.77 -13.43 9.78
N ASN A 43 -1.76 -13.22 11.09
CA ASN A 43 -0.62 -12.63 11.77
C ASN A 43 0.61 -13.53 11.60
N GLY A 44 1.75 -12.92 11.23
CA GLY A 44 2.95 -13.66 10.90
C GLY A 44 2.98 -14.30 9.51
N ALA A 45 1.97 -14.07 8.66
CA ALA A 45 1.93 -14.60 7.29
C ALA A 45 3.02 -14.05 6.36
N GLY A 46 3.69 -12.93 6.74
CA GLY A 46 4.73 -12.30 5.93
C GLY A 46 4.33 -10.98 5.28
N LYS A 47 3.07 -10.51 5.44
CA LYS A 47 2.55 -9.29 4.81
C LYS A 47 3.43 -8.06 5.06
N SER A 48 3.71 -7.75 6.32
CA SER A 48 4.57 -6.60 6.66
C SER A 48 6.01 -6.78 6.18
N THR A 49 6.50 -8.03 6.04
CA THR A 49 7.84 -8.29 5.48
C THR A 49 7.84 -8.01 3.97
N LEU A 50 6.80 -8.40 3.24
CA LEU A 50 6.65 -8.11 1.81
C LEU A 50 6.59 -6.61 1.56
N VAL A 51 5.74 -5.89 2.31
CA VAL A 51 5.64 -4.42 2.25
C VAL A 51 6.98 -3.75 2.54
N LYS A 52 7.68 -4.18 3.60
CA LYS A 52 9.00 -3.64 3.97
C LYS A 52 10.08 -3.96 2.94
N ALA A 53 9.98 -5.08 2.22
CA ALA A 53 10.87 -5.40 1.12
C ALA A 53 10.63 -4.45 -0.07
N ILE A 54 9.38 -4.21 -0.43
CA ILE A 54 8.99 -3.26 -1.50
C ILE A 54 9.38 -1.82 -1.12
N ALA A 55 9.15 -1.44 0.15
CA ALA A 55 9.47 -0.10 0.67
C ALA A 55 10.98 0.13 0.93
N GLY A 56 11.83 -0.87 0.69
CA GLY A 56 13.27 -0.75 0.89
C GLY A 56 13.76 -0.75 2.34
N ILE A 57 12.90 -1.11 3.32
CA ILE A 57 13.32 -1.25 4.72
C ILE A 57 14.13 -2.52 4.92
N HIS A 58 13.79 -3.58 4.20
CA HIS A 58 14.49 -4.84 4.18
C HIS A 58 14.81 -5.22 2.73
N SER A 59 16.08 -5.44 2.42
CA SER A 59 16.43 -6.00 1.12
C SER A 59 15.97 -7.46 1.04
N ALA A 60 15.45 -7.87 -0.11
CA ALA A 60 15.23 -9.28 -0.42
C ALA A 60 16.58 -10.04 -0.40
N ASP A 61 16.56 -11.30 0.05
CA ASP A 61 17.74 -12.14 0.05
C ASP A 61 17.89 -12.88 -1.29
N GLU A 62 16.75 -13.23 -1.93
CA GLU A 62 16.67 -13.89 -3.23
C GLU A 62 15.48 -13.33 -4.02
N GLY A 63 15.48 -13.59 -5.33
CA GLY A 63 14.43 -13.14 -6.25
C GLY A 63 14.76 -11.83 -6.93
N THR A 64 13.85 -11.41 -7.79
CA THR A 64 13.99 -10.21 -8.63
C THR A 64 12.81 -9.27 -8.39
N ILE A 65 13.10 -7.97 -8.32
CA ILE A 65 12.07 -6.92 -8.31
C ILE A 65 12.19 -6.15 -9.61
N ARG A 66 11.05 -5.98 -10.31
CA ARG A 66 10.96 -5.13 -11.49
C ARG A 66 10.01 -3.98 -11.24
N PHE A 67 10.34 -2.83 -11.80
CA PHE A 67 9.48 -1.66 -11.81
C PHE A 67 9.31 -1.20 -13.27
N GLU A 68 8.07 -1.13 -13.74
CA GLU A 68 7.74 -0.85 -15.16
C GLU A 68 8.49 -1.78 -16.15
N GLY A 69 8.69 -3.03 -15.77
CA GLY A 69 9.38 -4.05 -16.56
C GLY A 69 10.90 -4.07 -16.44
N GLU A 70 11.51 -3.04 -15.85
CA GLU A 70 12.96 -2.95 -15.65
C GLU A 70 13.37 -3.54 -14.30
N GLU A 71 14.42 -4.38 -14.28
CA GLU A 71 14.96 -4.92 -13.05
C GLU A 71 15.57 -3.79 -12.20
N VAL A 72 15.13 -3.70 -10.92
CA VAL A 72 15.56 -2.67 -9.98
C VAL A 72 16.11 -3.28 -8.71
N ARG A 73 16.99 -2.53 -8.03
CA ARG A 73 17.51 -2.89 -6.72
C ARG A 73 17.11 -1.85 -5.69
N ILE A 74 16.23 -2.24 -4.80
CA ILE A 74 15.78 -1.40 -3.68
C ILE A 74 16.65 -1.71 -2.47
N LYS A 75 17.60 -0.82 -2.17
CA LYS A 75 18.53 -0.96 -1.03
C LYS A 75 18.08 -0.16 0.18
N GLY A 76 17.22 0.82 -0.04
CA GLY A 76 16.74 1.72 1.00
C GLY A 76 15.42 2.37 0.63
N PRO A 77 14.74 3.02 1.62
CA PRO A 77 13.47 3.72 1.36
C PRO A 77 13.57 4.84 0.33
N GLN A 78 14.76 5.44 0.18
CA GLN A 78 14.98 6.47 -0.82
C GLN A 78 14.88 5.91 -2.23
N ASP A 79 15.46 4.73 -2.50
CA ASP A 79 15.37 4.07 -3.80
C ASP A 79 13.90 3.77 -4.16
N ALA A 80 13.11 3.28 -3.19
CA ALA A 80 11.68 3.03 -3.38
C ALA A 80 10.93 4.32 -3.74
N THR A 81 11.24 5.43 -3.04
CA THR A 81 10.63 6.74 -3.31
C THR A 81 11.01 7.27 -4.69
N GLU A 82 12.27 7.13 -5.11
CA GLU A 82 12.76 7.56 -6.43
C GLU A 82 12.13 6.75 -7.58
N LEU A 83 11.80 5.48 -7.33
CA LEU A 83 11.02 4.66 -8.26
C LEU A 83 9.54 5.06 -8.34
N GLY A 84 9.04 5.89 -7.41
CA GLY A 84 7.64 6.24 -7.32
C GLY A 84 6.81 5.25 -6.50
N ILE A 85 7.41 4.61 -5.49
CA ILE A 85 6.72 3.76 -4.52
C ILE A 85 6.55 4.56 -3.22
N ALA A 86 5.31 4.80 -2.82
CA ALA A 86 4.99 5.45 -1.56
C ALA A 86 4.37 4.47 -0.58
N THR A 87 4.67 4.63 0.71
CA THR A 87 4.12 3.78 1.78
C THR A 87 3.51 4.63 2.87
N VAL A 88 2.27 4.32 3.23
CA VAL A 88 1.57 4.84 4.40
C VAL A 88 1.48 3.71 5.42
N TYR A 89 2.20 3.84 6.51
CA TYR A 89 2.20 2.85 7.59
C TYR A 89 1.03 3.07 8.53
N GLN A 90 0.71 2.06 9.33
CA GLN A 90 -0.31 2.13 10.38
C GLN A 90 -0.02 3.27 11.37
N ASP A 91 1.24 3.49 11.73
CA ASP A 91 1.68 4.73 12.37
C ASP A 91 1.88 5.79 11.28
N LEU A 92 0.98 6.76 11.23
CA LEU A 92 0.91 7.77 10.16
C LEU A 92 2.13 8.68 10.10
N ALA A 93 2.98 8.68 11.14
CA ALA A 93 4.16 9.52 11.28
C ALA A 93 3.83 11.01 11.01
N LEU A 94 2.70 11.49 11.52
CA LEU A 94 2.28 12.88 11.49
C LEU A 94 2.69 13.58 12.79
N CYS A 95 3.07 14.83 12.70
CA CYS A 95 3.39 15.68 13.85
C CYS A 95 2.11 16.36 14.33
N ASP A 96 1.57 15.95 15.47
CA ASP A 96 0.30 16.42 16.00
C ASP A 96 0.26 17.94 16.24
N ASN A 97 1.41 18.55 16.57
CA ASN A 97 1.58 19.96 16.88
C ASN A 97 1.90 20.86 15.66
N LEU A 98 1.94 20.27 14.46
CA LEU A 98 2.10 21.00 13.21
C LEU A 98 0.75 21.04 12.46
N ASP A 99 0.58 22.08 11.66
CA ASP A 99 -0.58 22.21 10.79
C ASP A 99 -0.50 21.22 9.60
N VAL A 100 -1.56 21.13 8.83
CA VAL A 100 -1.67 20.20 7.70
C VAL A 100 -0.61 20.52 6.64
N VAL A 101 -0.40 21.80 6.30
CA VAL A 101 0.60 22.19 5.28
C VAL A 101 2.00 21.79 5.72
N ALA A 102 2.37 22.11 6.95
CA ALA A 102 3.67 21.74 7.50
C ALA A 102 3.87 20.22 7.57
N ASN A 103 2.83 19.45 7.89
CA ASN A 103 2.92 17.97 7.87
C ASN A 103 3.09 17.41 6.46
N LEU A 104 2.41 17.96 5.45
CA LEU A 104 2.56 17.51 4.07
C LEU A 104 4.00 17.71 3.57
N PHE A 105 4.57 18.87 3.83
CA PHE A 105 5.88 19.25 3.32
C PHE A 105 7.05 18.95 4.26
N LEU A 106 6.82 18.33 5.40
CA LEU A 106 7.88 18.00 6.37
C LEU A 106 9.00 17.18 5.71
N GLY A 107 10.22 17.75 5.70
CA GLY A 107 11.40 17.18 5.03
C GLY A 107 11.43 17.38 3.50
N ARG A 108 10.46 18.12 2.95
CA ARG A 108 10.37 18.49 1.53
C ARG A 108 9.98 19.96 1.37
N GLU A 109 10.34 20.78 2.36
CA GLU A 109 9.94 22.18 2.43
C GLU A 109 10.41 22.93 1.17
N GLN A 110 9.49 23.69 0.60
CA GLN A 110 9.81 24.53 -0.54
C GLN A 110 10.40 25.86 -0.07
N VAL A 111 11.47 26.29 -0.73
CA VAL A 111 12.11 27.57 -0.44
C VAL A 111 11.87 28.54 -1.58
N SER A 112 11.57 29.78 -1.23
CA SER A 112 11.43 30.86 -2.20
C SER A 112 12.75 31.16 -2.89
N THR A 113 12.76 31.14 -4.22
CA THR A 113 13.94 31.43 -5.06
C THR A 113 13.68 32.71 -5.86
N GLY A 114 13.96 33.88 -5.28
CA GLY A 114 13.87 35.19 -5.96
C GLY A 114 15.24 35.81 -6.20
N PRO A 115 15.44 36.61 -7.29
CA PRO A 115 16.64 37.36 -7.49
C PRO A 115 16.79 38.40 -6.36
N GLY A 116 17.86 38.27 -5.58
CA GLY A 116 18.15 39.14 -4.42
C GLY A 116 17.80 38.58 -3.06
N GLN A 117 17.26 37.37 -2.94
CA GLN A 117 17.03 36.72 -1.65
C GLN A 117 18.33 36.11 -1.10
N VAL A 118 18.80 36.66 0.00
CA VAL A 118 20.00 36.19 0.73
C VAL A 118 19.65 35.12 1.76
N SER A 119 18.35 34.92 2.05
CA SER A 119 17.87 33.96 3.04
C SER A 119 16.97 32.90 2.38
N ARG A 120 17.18 31.62 2.74
CA ARG A 120 16.30 30.53 2.43
C ARG A 120 15.02 30.66 3.28
N GLN A 121 14.03 31.40 2.78
CA GLN A 121 12.72 31.49 3.41
C GLN A 121 11.79 30.44 2.84
N LEU A 122 10.96 29.85 3.68
CA LEU A 122 9.92 28.90 3.24
C LEU A 122 8.94 29.63 2.32
N ASP A 123 8.57 28.97 1.24
CA ASP A 123 7.50 29.43 0.35
C ASP A 123 6.16 28.89 0.83
N GLU A 124 5.70 29.42 1.98
CA GLU A 124 4.46 28.95 2.62
C GLU A 124 3.24 29.11 1.71
N VAL A 125 3.19 30.17 0.91
CA VAL A 125 2.07 30.43 -0.01
C VAL A 125 1.99 29.34 -1.07
N LYS A 126 3.13 28.96 -1.65
CA LYS A 126 3.18 27.90 -2.65
C LYS A 126 2.81 26.54 -2.04
N MET A 127 3.36 26.20 -0.88
CA MET A 127 3.04 24.97 -0.16
C MET A 127 1.55 24.90 0.20
N GLU A 128 0.93 26.02 0.61
CA GLU A 128 -0.49 26.08 0.92
C GLU A 128 -1.36 25.86 -0.31
N HIS A 129 -1.01 26.47 -1.45
CA HIS A 129 -1.71 26.25 -2.71
C HIS A 129 -1.64 24.80 -3.18
N GLU A 130 -0.45 24.21 -3.20
CA GLU A 130 -0.27 22.81 -3.59
C GLU A 130 -1.02 21.85 -2.64
N THR A 131 -1.05 22.16 -1.34
CA THR A 131 -1.85 21.40 -0.37
C THR A 131 -3.34 21.49 -0.69
N ALA A 132 -3.85 22.71 -0.95
CA ALA A 132 -5.26 22.93 -1.28
C ALA A 132 -5.68 22.16 -2.54
N ASP A 133 -4.86 22.25 -3.58
CA ASP A 133 -5.11 21.58 -4.86
C ASP A 133 -5.09 20.05 -4.68
N LEU A 134 -4.10 19.52 -3.95
CA LEU A 134 -3.99 18.09 -3.71
C LEU A 134 -5.20 17.54 -2.94
N LEU A 135 -5.57 18.19 -1.82
CA LEU A 135 -6.71 17.77 -1.01
C LEU A 135 -8.03 17.90 -1.77
N SER A 136 -8.19 18.97 -2.56
CA SER A 136 -9.35 19.15 -3.43
C SER A 136 -9.46 18.04 -4.48
N ASN A 137 -8.36 17.71 -5.14
CA ASN A 137 -8.30 16.65 -6.16
C ASN A 137 -8.58 15.26 -5.57
N LEU A 138 -8.33 15.06 -4.29
CA LEU A 138 -8.64 13.84 -3.55
C LEU A 138 -10.03 13.89 -2.89
N ALA A 139 -10.74 15.03 -3.02
CA ALA A 139 -11.96 15.38 -2.29
C ALA A 139 -11.87 15.09 -0.78
N VAL A 140 -10.71 15.39 -0.23
CA VAL A 140 -10.46 15.35 1.22
C VAL A 140 -10.96 16.65 1.85
N THR A 141 -11.81 16.52 2.86
CA THR A 141 -12.38 17.68 3.58
C THR A 141 -11.79 17.75 4.98
N ILE A 142 -11.10 18.85 5.25
CA ILE A 142 -10.56 19.21 6.57
C ILE A 142 -11.07 20.59 6.99
N PRO A 143 -11.13 20.90 8.31
CA PRO A 143 -11.65 22.19 8.76
C PRO A 143 -10.86 23.39 8.24
N SER A 144 -9.54 23.31 8.27
CA SER A 144 -8.62 24.32 7.75
C SER A 144 -7.25 23.70 7.46
N LEU A 145 -6.54 24.22 6.45
CA LEU A 145 -5.15 23.82 6.15
C LEU A 145 -4.19 24.18 7.29
N ARG A 146 -4.55 25.19 8.09
CA ARG A 146 -3.79 25.65 9.25
C ARG A 146 -4.25 25.00 10.57
N SER A 147 -5.16 24.01 10.51
CA SER A 147 -5.48 23.22 11.70
C SER A 147 -4.32 22.32 12.10
N GLU A 148 -3.98 22.29 13.38
CA GLU A 148 -3.04 21.30 13.93
C GLU A 148 -3.58 19.89 13.69
N VAL A 149 -2.73 18.99 13.21
CA VAL A 149 -3.13 17.61 12.86
C VAL A 149 -3.67 16.85 14.06
N GLY A 150 -3.18 17.13 15.27
CA GLY A 150 -3.69 16.54 16.51
C GLY A 150 -5.16 16.84 16.79
N THR A 151 -5.73 17.91 16.19
CA THR A 151 -7.15 18.27 16.36
C THR A 151 -8.09 17.59 15.36
N LEU A 152 -7.53 16.92 14.35
CA LEU A 152 -8.28 16.24 13.32
C LEU A 152 -8.82 14.89 13.79
N SER A 153 -9.92 14.44 13.20
CA SER A 153 -10.41 13.07 13.42
C SER A 153 -9.42 12.03 12.89
N GLY A 154 -9.49 10.79 13.38
CA GLY A 154 -8.64 9.70 12.90
C GLY A 154 -8.70 9.51 11.37
N GLY A 155 -9.91 9.57 10.80
CA GLY A 155 -10.08 9.48 9.34
C GLY A 155 -9.47 10.65 8.58
N GLN A 156 -9.57 11.88 9.12
CA GLN A 156 -8.92 13.05 8.52
C GLN A 156 -7.39 12.95 8.60
N ARG A 157 -6.85 12.49 9.73
CA ARG A 157 -5.40 12.23 9.85
C ARG A 157 -4.94 11.17 8.84
N GLN A 158 -5.70 10.10 8.66
CA GLN A 158 -5.42 9.08 7.64
C GLN A 158 -5.40 9.68 6.24
N GLN A 159 -6.39 10.50 5.90
CA GLN A 159 -6.45 11.17 4.59
C GLN A 159 -5.28 12.14 4.38
N VAL A 160 -4.86 12.88 5.41
CA VAL A 160 -3.67 13.74 5.37
C VAL A 160 -2.39 12.92 5.14
N ALA A 161 -2.24 11.77 5.81
CA ALA A 161 -1.10 10.89 5.63
C ALA A 161 -1.03 10.31 4.19
N VAL A 162 -2.18 9.90 3.65
CA VAL A 162 -2.27 9.46 2.25
C VAL A 162 -1.94 10.62 1.31
N ALA A 163 -2.51 11.81 1.52
CA ALA A 163 -2.22 12.98 0.70
C ALA A 163 -0.72 13.33 0.72
N ARG A 164 -0.07 13.28 1.89
CA ARG A 164 1.39 13.49 2.03
C ARG A 164 2.20 12.53 1.15
N SER A 165 1.77 11.28 1.08
CA SER A 165 2.46 10.26 0.27
C SER A 165 2.39 10.54 -1.23
N LEU A 166 1.38 11.31 -1.69
CA LEU A 166 1.17 11.64 -3.11
C LEU A 166 1.95 12.87 -3.59
N LEU A 167 2.54 13.66 -2.71
CA LEU A 167 3.36 14.84 -3.11
C LEU A 167 4.58 14.47 -3.96
N GLY A 168 5.02 13.22 -3.91
CA GLY A 168 6.10 12.69 -4.75
C GLY A 168 5.64 12.11 -6.08
N GLU A 169 4.37 12.31 -6.47
CA GLU A 169 3.77 11.72 -7.68
C GLU A 169 4.06 10.22 -7.83
N PRO A 170 3.75 9.40 -6.80
CA PRO A 170 4.02 7.98 -6.86
C PRO A 170 3.18 7.30 -7.95
N LYS A 171 3.66 6.14 -8.41
CA LYS A 171 2.92 5.22 -9.28
C LYS A 171 2.30 4.08 -8.50
N VAL A 172 2.93 3.69 -7.39
CA VAL A 172 2.46 2.63 -6.50
C VAL A 172 2.33 3.17 -5.08
N VAL A 173 1.20 2.91 -4.43
CA VAL A 173 0.93 3.30 -3.04
C VAL A 173 0.62 2.07 -2.20
N LEU A 174 1.40 1.86 -1.14
CA LEU A 174 1.20 0.80 -0.16
C LEU A 174 0.51 1.39 1.07
N LEU A 175 -0.63 0.86 1.46
CA LEU A 175 -1.44 1.31 2.60
C LEU A 175 -1.51 0.20 3.64
N ASP A 176 -0.79 0.36 4.75
CA ASP A 176 -0.74 -0.64 5.83
C ASP A 176 -1.81 -0.35 6.88
N GLU A 177 -2.83 -1.21 6.95
CA GLU A 177 -3.99 -1.13 7.84
C GLU A 177 -4.69 0.25 7.82
N PRO A 178 -5.09 0.77 6.63
CA PRO A 178 -5.54 2.16 6.49
C PRO A 178 -6.85 2.48 7.21
N THR A 179 -7.62 1.47 7.58
CA THR A 179 -8.92 1.61 8.26
C THR A 179 -8.89 1.17 9.73
N ALA A 180 -7.71 0.76 10.23
CA ALA A 180 -7.58 0.30 11.61
C ALA A 180 -7.97 1.39 12.61
N ALA A 181 -8.73 1.00 13.65
CA ALA A 181 -9.19 1.87 14.73
C ALA A 181 -10.06 3.07 14.28
N LEU A 182 -10.64 3.02 13.07
CA LEU A 182 -11.57 4.02 12.58
C LEU A 182 -13.03 3.60 12.83
N GLY A 183 -13.89 4.58 13.07
CA GLY A 183 -15.35 4.36 13.09
C GLY A 183 -15.91 4.22 11.67
N VAL A 184 -17.14 3.70 11.56
CA VAL A 184 -17.79 3.40 10.28
C VAL A 184 -17.80 4.58 9.30
N PRO A 185 -18.12 5.83 9.71
CA PRO A 185 -18.09 6.96 8.78
C PRO A 185 -16.69 7.28 8.25
N GLN A 186 -15.67 7.19 9.11
CA GLN A 186 -14.27 7.45 8.75
C GLN A 186 -13.73 6.36 7.82
N THR A 187 -14.05 5.08 8.10
CA THR A 187 -13.70 3.96 7.22
C THR A 187 -14.23 4.19 5.81
N LYS A 188 -15.50 4.59 5.66
CA LYS A 188 -16.08 4.89 4.35
C LYS A 188 -15.31 5.98 3.59
N GLN A 189 -14.89 7.03 4.29
CA GLN A 189 -14.11 8.12 3.68
C GLN A 189 -12.74 7.64 3.18
N VAL A 190 -12.06 6.77 3.95
CA VAL A 190 -10.77 6.20 3.55
C VAL A 190 -10.93 5.24 2.38
N LEU A 191 -11.94 4.37 2.38
CA LEU A 191 -12.22 3.48 1.25
C LEU A 191 -12.55 4.25 -0.02
N GLU A 192 -13.28 5.36 0.10
CA GLU A 192 -13.56 6.24 -1.05
C GLU A 192 -12.28 6.91 -1.57
N LEU A 193 -11.38 7.33 -0.69
CA LEU A 193 -10.07 7.85 -1.08
C LEU A 193 -9.26 6.79 -1.86
N ILE A 194 -9.26 5.53 -1.40
CA ILE A 194 -8.57 4.42 -2.09
C ILE A 194 -9.11 4.24 -3.52
N ARG A 195 -10.44 4.29 -3.72
CA ARG A 195 -11.04 4.22 -5.07
C ARG A 195 -10.56 5.36 -5.97
N ARG A 196 -10.45 6.58 -5.43
CA ARG A 196 -9.93 7.74 -6.19
C ARG A 196 -8.46 7.61 -6.56
N LEU A 197 -7.63 6.97 -5.73
CA LEU A 197 -6.25 6.66 -6.10
C LEU A 197 -6.21 5.75 -7.32
N ARG A 198 -7.05 4.71 -7.34
CA ARG A 198 -7.23 3.81 -8.49
C ARG A 198 -7.67 4.56 -9.76
N GLU A 199 -8.65 5.46 -9.65
CA GLU A 199 -9.16 6.27 -10.77
C GLU A 199 -8.10 7.21 -11.37
N ARG A 200 -7.00 7.44 -10.65
CA ARG A 200 -5.83 8.21 -11.09
C ARG A 200 -4.71 7.33 -11.65
N ASP A 201 -5.02 6.11 -12.05
CA ASP A 201 -4.09 5.12 -12.59
C ASP A 201 -2.96 4.72 -11.64
N LEU A 202 -3.12 4.93 -10.32
CA LEU A 202 -2.16 4.42 -9.33
C LEU A 202 -2.38 2.93 -9.09
N GLY A 203 -1.29 2.19 -8.94
CA GLY A 203 -1.33 0.86 -8.36
C GLY A 203 -1.44 0.96 -6.83
N VAL A 204 -2.47 0.40 -6.22
CA VAL A 204 -2.70 0.51 -4.78
C VAL A 204 -2.66 -0.86 -4.14
N VAL A 205 -1.85 -1.03 -3.10
CA VAL A 205 -1.83 -2.23 -2.27
C VAL A 205 -2.40 -1.90 -0.90
N VAL A 206 -3.51 -2.52 -0.56
CA VAL A 206 -4.19 -2.37 0.74
C VAL A 206 -3.89 -3.59 1.58
N ILE A 207 -3.13 -3.41 2.65
CA ILE A 207 -2.89 -4.45 3.64
C ILE A 207 -3.96 -4.31 4.71
N SER A 208 -4.76 -5.33 4.91
CA SER A 208 -5.77 -5.33 5.97
C SER A 208 -6.08 -6.76 6.45
N HIS A 209 -6.47 -6.84 7.70
CA HIS A 209 -7.07 -8.05 8.28
C HIS A 209 -8.61 -8.02 8.22
N ASN A 210 -9.20 -6.88 7.84
CA ASN A 210 -10.65 -6.72 7.64
C ASN A 210 -11.01 -7.02 6.17
N LEU A 211 -11.51 -8.21 5.90
CA LEU A 211 -11.88 -8.64 4.56
C LEU A 211 -13.02 -7.80 3.98
N ALA A 212 -13.98 -7.36 4.77
CA ALA A 212 -15.08 -6.53 4.29
C ALA A 212 -14.57 -5.20 3.69
N ASP A 213 -13.56 -4.56 4.31
CA ASP A 213 -12.94 -3.35 3.79
C ASP A 213 -12.16 -3.64 2.50
N VAL A 214 -11.45 -4.78 2.46
CA VAL A 214 -10.72 -5.24 1.26
C VAL A 214 -11.68 -5.46 0.09
N PHE A 215 -12.72 -6.26 0.28
CA PHE A 215 -13.72 -6.54 -0.76
C PHE A 215 -14.47 -5.28 -1.22
N ALA A 216 -14.56 -4.26 -0.37
CA ALA A 216 -15.20 -3.00 -0.75
C ALA A 216 -14.40 -2.21 -1.80
N VAL A 217 -13.09 -2.42 -1.95
CA VAL A 217 -12.23 -1.59 -2.81
C VAL A 217 -11.32 -2.37 -3.74
N ALA A 218 -10.96 -3.61 -3.42
CA ALA A 218 -9.97 -4.37 -4.17
C ALA A 218 -10.53 -4.94 -5.48
N ASP A 219 -9.71 -4.95 -6.51
CA ASP A 219 -9.94 -5.68 -7.77
C ASP A 219 -9.47 -7.13 -7.65
N ARG A 220 -8.33 -7.33 -6.95
CA ARG A 220 -7.76 -8.64 -6.64
C ARG A 220 -7.44 -8.75 -5.15
N VAL A 221 -7.51 -9.97 -4.64
CA VAL A 221 -7.11 -10.32 -3.28
C VAL A 221 -5.96 -11.31 -3.35
N PHE A 222 -4.80 -10.91 -2.82
CA PHE A 222 -3.62 -11.74 -2.72
C PHE A 222 -3.50 -12.28 -1.29
N VAL A 223 -3.47 -13.60 -1.15
CA VAL A 223 -3.40 -14.26 0.15
C VAL A 223 -1.99 -14.73 0.43
N LEU A 224 -1.42 -14.24 1.52
CA LEU A 224 -0.14 -14.71 2.05
C LEU A 224 -0.39 -15.64 3.23
N ARG A 225 0.31 -16.79 3.25
CA ARG A 225 0.27 -17.73 4.36
C ARG A 225 1.66 -18.32 4.61
N LEU A 226 2.15 -18.23 5.83
CA LEU A 226 3.46 -18.77 6.25
C LEU A 226 4.61 -18.38 5.30
N GLY A 227 4.62 -17.12 4.85
CA GLY A 227 5.64 -16.57 3.96
C GLY A 227 5.48 -16.94 2.47
N ARG A 228 4.43 -17.61 2.07
CA ARG A 228 4.17 -18.04 0.68
C ARG A 228 2.85 -17.51 0.16
N ALA A 229 2.75 -17.35 -1.16
CA ALA A 229 1.48 -17.12 -1.81
C ALA A 229 0.57 -18.34 -1.62
N ALA A 230 -0.60 -18.14 -1.00
CA ALA A 230 -1.59 -19.20 -0.77
C ALA A 230 -2.76 -19.13 -1.76
N GLY A 231 -2.91 -18.00 -2.45
CA GLY A 231 -3.90 -17.83 -3.50
C GLY A 231 -3.97 -16.37 -3.96
N GLU A 232 -4.48 -16.20 -5.15
CA GLU A 232 -4.78 -14.93 -5.75
C GLU A 232 -6.15 -15.00 -6.41
N PHE A 233 -7.04 -14.08 -6.06
CA PHE A 233 -8.44 -14.14 -6.44
C PHE A 233 -8.88 -12.78 -6.99
N LYS A 234 -9.67 -12.76 -8.05
CA LYS A 234 -10.41 -11.57 -8.42
C LYS A 234 -11.53 -11.35 -7.42
N ALA A 235 -11.65 -10.14 -6.88
CA ALA A 235 -12.62 -9.84 -5.83
C ALA A 235 -14.08 -10.09 -6.30
N GLU A 236 -14.39 -9.83 -7.57
CA GLU A 236 -15.71 -10.04 -8.16
C GLU A 236 -16.07 -11.53 -8.42
N GLU A 237 -15.06 -12.42 -8.48
CA GLU A 237 -15.21 -13.84 -8.80
C GLU A 237 -15.07 -14.75 -7.57
N THR A 238 -14.81 -14.19 -6.39
CA THR A 238 -14.56 -14.94 -5.16
C THR A 238 -15.44 -14.47 -4.00
N THR A 239 -15.41 -15.21 -2.89
CA THR A 239 -16.12 -14.86 -1.66
C THR A 239 -15.17 -14.73 -0.49
N GLU A 240 -15.60 -14.05 0.58
CA GLU A 240 -14.82 -13.97 1.81
C GLU A 240 -14.49 -15.36 2.37
N GLU A 241 -15.41 -16.33 2.26
CA GLU A 241 -15.21 -17.69 2.74
C GLU A 241 -14.08 -18.40 2.01
N HIS A 242 -13.96 -18.23 0.67
CA HIS A 242 -12.85 -18.79 -0.11
C HIS A 242 -11.51 -18.17 0.30
N VAL A 243 -11.47 -16.86 0.50
CA VAL A 243 -10.27 -16.16 0.96
C VAL A 243 -9.88 -16.61 2.37
N VAL A 244 -10.84 -16.75 3.29
CA VAL A 244 -10.60 -17.28 4.64
C VAL A 244 -10.09 -18.73 4.57
N GLY A 245 -10.64 -19.55 3.68
CA GLY A 245 -10.15 -20.91 3.42
C GLY A 245 -8.67 -20.92 3.00
N ALA A 246 -8.27 -20.02 2.11
CA ALA A 246 -6.87 -19.88 1.69
C ALA A 246 -5.96 -19.39 2.84
N ILE A 247 -6.42 -18.42 3.65
CA ILE A 247 -5.70 -17.90 4.82
C ILE A 247 -5.44 -19.01 5.84
N THR A 248 -6.46 -19.83 6.14
CA THR A 248 -6.37 -20.90 7.14
C THR A 248 -5.76 -22.19 6.60
N GLY A 249 -5.71 -22.35 5.28
CA GLY A 249 -5.23 -23.56 4.61
C GLY A 249 -6.27 -24.67 4.55
N LEU A 250 -7.54 -24.38 4.82
CA LEU A 250 -8.65 -25.33 4.74
C LEU A 250 -9.21 -25.46 3.31
N GLY A 251 -8.88 -24.55 2.41
CA GLY A 251 -9.37 -24.52 1.02
C GLY A 251 -8.69 -25.51 0.05
N ASN A 252 -7.56 -26.11 0.41
CA ASN A 252 -6.77 -27.00 -0.47
C ASN A 252 -6.96 -28.50 -0.18
N GLY A 253 -7.93 -28.89 0.68
CA GLY A 253 -8.15 -30.28 1.06
C GLY A 253 -9.00 -31.11 0.09
N GLY A 254 -9.60 -30.49 -0.95
CA GLY A 254 -10.59 -31.17 -1.80
C GLY A 254 -10.08 -31.80 -3.10
N GLU A 255 -8.95 -31.37 -3.64
CA GLU A 255 -8.54 -31.81 -4.98
C GLU A 255 -7.27 -32.69 -5.03
N ARG A 256 -6.49 -32.76 -3.98
CA ARG A 256 -5.25 -33.59 -3.97
C ARG A 256 -5.45 -34.99 -3.39
N ASP A 257 -6.47 -35.22 -2.55
CA ASP A 257 -6.71 -36.56 -1.96
C ASP A 257 -7.49 -37.51 -2.87
N GLN A 258 -8.18 -36.99 -3.91
CA GLN A 258 -8.90 -37.87 -4.86
C GLN A 258 -8.00 -38.48 -5.93
N GLN A 259 -6.79 -37.98 -6.17
CA GLN A 259 -5.86 -38.54 -7.14
C GLN A 259 -4.87 -39.57 -6.52
N ALA A 260 -4.78 -39.63 -5.20
CA ALA A 260 -3.94 -40.61 -4.52
C ALA A 260 -4.65 -41.95 -4.27
N GLU A 261 -5.97 -41.98 -4.22
CA GLU A 261 -6.72 -43.22 -3.99
C GLU A 261 -7.06 -44.04 -5.26
N GLU A 262 -6.95 -43.44 -6.46
CA GLU A 262 -7.17 -44.18 -7.71
C GLU A 262 -5.91 -44.85 -8.27
N GLY A 263 -4.72 -44.55 -7.72
CA GLY A 263 -3.44 -45.13 -8.18
C GLY A 263 -3.03 -46.46 -7.55
N ASP A 264 -3.73 -46.95 -6.50
CA ASP A 264 -3.34 -48.19 -5.78
C ASP A 264 -4.34 -49.37 -6.04
N LYS A 265 -5.10 -49.31 -7.11
CA LYS A 265 -5.96 -50.41 -7.53
C LYS A 265 -5.73 -50.76 -9.00
N SER A 266 -4.50 -51.07 -9.38
CA SER A 266 -4.21 -51.75 -10.65
C SER A 266 -3.03 -52.69 -10.48
#